data_df46281ba9d4cbc5872846a66e25b618
#
_entry.id   df46281ba9d4cbc5872846a66e25b618
#
_cell.length_a   1.000
_cell.length_b   1.000
_cell.length_c   1.000
_cell.angle_alpha   90.00
_cell.angle_beta   90.00
_cell.angle_gamma   90.00
#
_symmetry.space_group_name_H-M   'P 1'
#
loop_
_entity.id
_entity.type
_entity.pdbx_description
1 polymer ?
#
loop_
_entity_poly.entity_id
_entity_poly.type
_entity_poly.pdbx_seq_one_letter_code
_entity_poly.pdbx_strand_id
1 'polypeptide(L)'
;MSNVQQDVFQIIAKQAKIDIATIKPESTLKDLGVASLDAIEVIFDIEEHFNINLPNEDTDFDTGTVGHLIEAVERQLAQKPDSH
;
A
#
# COMPACT_ATOMS: atom_id res chain seq x y z
N MET A 1 1.06 -18.44 4.57
CA MET A 1 0.61 -17.64 3.45
C MET A 1 0.67 -16.19 3.79
N SER A 2 1.23 -15.41 2.91
CA SER A 2 1.29 -14.00 3.20
C SER A 2 -0.07 -13.37 3.01
N ASN A 3 -0.38 -12.43 3.89
CA ASN A 3 -1.61 -11.68 3.82
C ASN A 3 -1.28 -10.28 3.33
N VAL A 4 -1.47 -10.05 2.04
CA VAL A 4 -1.09 -8.79 1.42
C VAL A 4 -1.81 -7.63 2.10
N GLN A 5 -3.10 -7.80 2.35
CA GLN A 5 -3.88 -6.72 2.97
C GLN A 5 -3.30 -6.35 4.33
N GLN A 6 -2.99 -7.32 5.15
CA GLN A 6 -2.46 -7.06 6.47
C GLN A 6 -1.10 -6.40 6.42
N ASP A 7 -0.24 -6.88 5.52
CA ASP A 7 1.09 -6.30 5.37
C ASP A 7 1.00 -4.84 4.92
N VAL A 8 0.12 -4.54 3.97
CA VAL A 8 -0.07 -3.16 3.52
C VAL A 8 -0.60 -2.30 4.66
N PHE A 9 -1.58 -2.81 5.40
CA PHE A 9 -2.12 -2.09 6.53
C PHE A 9 -1.04 -1.78 7.58
N GLN A 10 -0.18 -2.75 7.86
CA GLN A 10 0.89 -2.54 8.83
C GLN A 10 1.88 -1.48 8.37
N ILE A 11 2.22 -1.49 7.09
CA ILE A 11 3.14 -0.49 6.56
C ILE A 11 2.53 0.90 6.67
N ILE A 12 1.26 1.04 6.31
CA ILE A 12 0.58 2.32 6.40
C ILE A 12 0.49 2.79 7.86
N ALA A 13 0.09 1.89 8.75
CA ALA A 13 -0.06 2.25 10.15
C ALA A 13 1.27 2.72 10.75
N LYS A 14 2.35 2.07 10.38
CA LYS A 14 3.67 2.44 10.87
C LYS A 14 4.08 3.82 10.38
N GLN A 15 3.88 4.08 9.09
CA GLN A 15 4.29 5.37 8.52
C GLN A 15 3.41 6.51 9.01
N ALA A 16 2.12 6.25 9.10
CA ALA A 16 1.17 7.29 9.52
C ALA A 16 1.09 7.41 11.03
N LYS A 17 1.65 6.46 11.76
CA LYS A 17 1.62 6.43 13.23
C LYS A 17 0.19 6.40 13.74
N ILE A 18 -0.62 5.56 13.13
CA ILE A 18 -2.02 5.38 13.50
C ILE A 18 -2.26 3.92 13.83
N ASP A 19 -3.40 3.69 14.48
CA ASP A 19 -3.81 2.34 14.84
C ASP A 19 -4.23 1.60 13.57
N ILE A 20 -3.71 0.41 13.38
CA ILE A 20 -4.06 -0.38 12.20
C ILE A 20 -5.56 -0.63 12.12
N ALA A 21 -6.24 -0.66 13.26
CA ALA A 21 -7.68 -0.88 13.30
C ALA A 21 -8.47 0.25 12.67
N THR A 22 -7.86 1.42 12.49
CA THR A 22 -8.54 2.56 11.87
C THR A 22 -8.46 2.53 10.36
N ILE A 23 -7.66 1.63 9.79
CA ILE A 23 -7.46 1.58 8.34
C ILE A 23 -8.52 0.68 7.74
N LYS A 24 -9.18 1.19 6.69
CA LYS A 24 -10.21 0.43 5.97
C LYS A 24 -9.88 0.40 4.49
N PRO A 25 -10.28 -0.66 3.78
CA PRO A 25 -9.98 -0.73 2.34
C PRO A 25 -10.53 0.46 1.54
N GLU A 26 -11.65 1.02 1.98
CA GLU A 26 -12.24 2.15 1.26
C GLU A 26 -11.61 3.48 1.61
N SER A 27 -10.72 3.53 2.59
CA SER A 27 -10.06 4.77 2.97
C SER A 27 -8.95 5.11 1.98
N THR A 28 -8.75 6.41 1.76
CA THR A 28 -7.57 6.88 1.03
C THR A 28 -6.48 7.22 2.03
N LEU A 29 -5.25 7.32 1.56
CA LEU A 29 -4.16 7.76 2.42
C LEU A 29 -4.44 9.16 2.97
N LYS A 30 -5.06 9.99 2.15
CA LYS A 30 -5.44 11.33 2.58
C LYS A 30 -6.44 11.28 3.73
N ASP A 31 -7.43 10.39 3.64
CA ASP A 31 -8.42 10.22 4.70
C ASP A 31 -7.78 9.79 6.00
N LEU A 32 -6.70 9.04 5.91
CA LEU A 32 -6.00 8.54 7.09
C LEU A 32 -5.04 9.57 7.67
N GLY A 33 -4.96 10.74 7.08
CA GLY A 33 -4.08 11.78 7.58
C GLY A 33 -2.63 11.63 7.17
N VAL A 34 -2.37 10.82 6.17
CA VAL A 34 -1.00 10.62 5.68
C VAL A 34 -0.62 11.80 4.82
N ALA A 35 0.48 12.45 5.15
CA ALA A 35 0.99 13.56 4.34
C ALA A 35 1.55 13.04 3.01
N SER A 36 1.64 13.92 2.01
CA SER A 36 2.12 13.52 0.69
C SER A 36 3.49 12.87 0.76
N LEU A 37 4.39 13.43 1.54
CA LEU A 37 5.73 12.87 1.67
C LEU A 37 5.70 11.50 2.31
N ASP A 38 4.85 11.33 3.31
CA ASP A 38 4.72 10.04 3.97
C ASP A 38 4.08 9.01 3.03
N ALA A 39 3.17 9.46 2.17
CA ALA A 39 2.56 8.57 1.20
C ALA A 39 3.61 8.01 0.23
N ILE A 40 4.57 8.83 -0.17
CA ILE A 40 5.65 8.37 -1.03
C ILE A 40 6.45 7.29 -0.32
N GLU A 41 6.73 7.49 0.96
CA GLU A 41 7.47 6.50 1.74
C GLU A 41 6.67 5.21 1.93
N VAL A 42 5.36 5.34 2.10
CA VAL A 42 4.51 4.15 2.18
C VAL A 42 4.64 3.33 0.90
N ILE A 43 4.59 4.00 -0.25
CA ILE A 43 4.69 3.31 -1.53
C ILE A 43 6.05 2.63 -1.67
N PHE A 44 7.12 3.34 -1.32
CA PHE A 44 8.46 2.75 -1.37
C PHE A 44 8.58 1.54 -0.45
N ASP A 45 8.05 1.65 0.76
CA ASP A 45 8.11 0.54 1.71
C ASP A 45 7.36 -0.68 1.17
N ILE A 46 6.21 -0.45 0.55
CA ILE A 46 5.43 -1.54 -0.05
C ILE A 46 6.23 -2.18 -1.18
N GLU A 47 6.82 -1.37 -2.03
CA GLU A 47 7.60 -1.90 -3.14
C GLU A 47 8.78 -2.74 -2.66
N GLU A 48 9.44 -2.28 -1.62
CA GLU A 48 10.56 -3.04 -1.07
C GLU A 48 10.11 -4.30 -0.36
N HIS A 49 9.01 -4.18 0.39
CA HIS A 49 8.53 -5.32 1.18
C HIS A 49 8.12 -6.48 0.28
N PHE A 50 7.46 -6.18 -0.82
CA PHE A 50 6.97 -7.20 -1.74
C PHE A 50 7.91 -7.42 -2.93
N ASN A 51 8.94 -6.59 -3.06
CA ASN A 51 9.89 -6.65 -4.17
C ASN A 51 9.18 -6.50 -5.51
N ILE A 52 8.40 -5.44 -5.63
CA ILE A 52 7.60 -5.12 -6.80
C ILE A 52 7.77 -3.65 -7.15
N ASN A 53 7.27 -3.27 -8.31
CA ASN A 53 7.19 -1.87 -8.72
C ASN A 53 5.72 -1.53 -8.98
N LEU A 54 5.24 -0.47 -8.36
CA LEU A 54 3.87 -0.03 -8.55
C LEU A 54 3.83 1.06 -9.61
N PRO A 55 2.94 0.94 -10.61
CA PRO A 55 2.77 2.01 -11.59
C PRO A 55 2.28 3.29 -10.94
N ASN A 56 2.65 4.43 -11.50
CA ASN A 56 2.22 5.71 -10.96
C ASN A 56 0.71 5.84 -10.90
N GLU A 57 0.01 5.27 -11.86
CA GLU A 57 -1.44 5.36 -11.89
C GLU A 57 -2.10 4.62 -10.74
N ASP A 58 -1.38 3.66 -10.13
CA ASP A 58 -1.90 2.89 -9.02
C ASP A 58 -1.51 3.48 -7.67
N THR A 59 -0.80 4.59 -7.66
CA THR A 59 -0.32 5.21 -6.44
C THR A 59 -0.89 6.60 -6.24
N ASP A 60 -2.11 6.82 -6.73
CA ASP A 60 -2.76 8.13 -6.61
C ASP A 60 -3.07 8.40 -5.14
N PHE A 61 -2.46 9.45 -4.62
CA PHE A 61 -2.61 9.81 -3.22
C PHE A 61 -4.00 10.35 -2.91
N ASP A 62 -4.58 11.13 -3.84
CA ASP A 62 -5.82 11.84 -3.55
C ASP A 62 -7.06 10.97 -3.68
N THR A 63 -7.09 10.11 -4.69
CA THR A 63 -8.29 9.36 -5.01
C THR A 63 -8.13 7.86 -4.85
N GLY A 64 -6.90 7.36 -4.79
CA GLY A 64 -6.68 5.94 -4.65
C GLY A 64 -6.97 5.46 -3.24
N THR A 65 -7.78 4.42 -3.12
CA THR A 65 -8.09 3.84 -1.82
C THR A 65 -7.01 2.83 -1.43
N VAL A 66 -6.99 2.50 -0.15
CA VAL A 66 -6.10 1.45 0.35
C VAL A 66 -6.41 0.13 -0.36
N GLY A 67 -7.70 -0.15 -0.58
CA GLY A 67 -8.10 -1.35 -1.32
C GLY A 67 -7.55 -1.38 -2.73
N HIS A 68 -7.56 -0.25 -3.41
CA HIS A 68 -6.97 -0.16 -4.74
C HIS A 68 -5.47 -0.44 -4.71
N LEU A 69 -4.80 0.09 -3.69
CA LEU A 69 -3.38 -0.16 -3.51
C LEU A 69 -3.11 -1.64 -3.27
N ILE A 70 -3.93 -2.27 -2.46
CA ILE A 70 -3.80 -3.71 -2.21
C ILE A 70 -3.98 -4.49 -3.50
N GLU A 71 -4.98 -4.13 -4.30
CA GLU A 71 -5.21 -4.80 -5.58
C GLU A 71 -4.02 -4.63 -6.51
N ALA A 72 -3.43 -3.44 -6.53
CA ALA A 72 -2.26 -3.19 -7.35
C ALA A 72 -1.10 -4.07 -6.92
N VAL A 73 -0.89 -4.20 -5.62
CA VAL A 73 0.16 -5.06 -5.09
C VAL A 73 -0.09 -6.52 -5.50
N GLU A 74 -1.32 -6.97 -5.34
CA GLU A 74 -1.66 -8.35 -5.71
C GLU A 74 -1.46 -8.60 -7.19
N ARG A 75 -1.82 -7.62 -8.02
CA ARG A 75 -1.64 -7.73 -9.46
C ARG A 75 -0.16 -7.85 -9.82
N GLN A 76 0.67 -7.03 -9.18
CA GLN A 76 2.10 -7.08 -9.45
C GLN A 76 2.71 -8.41 -8.98
N LEU A 77 2.25 -8.90 -7.86
CA LEU A 77 2.73 -10.19 -7.36
C LEU A 77 2.33 -11.34 -8.30
N ALA A 78 1.12 -11.25 -8.87
CA ALA A 78 0.65 -12.27 -9.79
C ALA A 78 1.40 -12.24 -11.11
N GLN A 79 1.87 -11.07 -11.54
CA GLN A 79 2.62 -10.92 -12.77
C GLN A 79 4.10 -11.17 -12.61
N LYS A 80 4.57 -11.17 -11.38
CA LYS A 80 5.98 -11.33 -11.10
C LYS A 80 6.41 -12.73 -11.52
N PRO A 81 7.49 -12.86 -12.30
CA PRO A 81 7.95 -14.19 -12.67
C PRO A 81 8.34 -14.95 -11.42
N ASP A 82 8.12 -16.22 -11.46
CA ASP A 82 8.48 -17.06 -10.36
C ASP A 82 9.95 -16.97 -10.15
N SER A 83 10.32 -16.49 -9.03
CA SER A 83 11.69 -16.16 -8.85
C SER A 83 12.43 -17.20 -8.09
N HIS A 84 11.94 -18.31 -7.96
CA HIS A 84 12.73 -19.24 -7.29
C HIS A 84 13.10 -20.30 -7.97
#